data_1f7fa6c368be921a9ef9288f6ecea543
#
_entry.id   1f7fa6c368be921a9ef9288f6ecea543
#
_cell.length_a   1.000
_cell.length_b   1.000
_cell.length_c   1.000
_cell.angle_alpha   90.00
_cell.angle_beta   90.00
_cell.angle_gamma   90.00
#
_symmetry.space_group_name_H-M   'P 1'
#
loop_
_entity.id
_entity.type
_entity.pdbx_description
1 polymer ?
#
loop_
_entity_poly.entity_id
_entity_poly.type
_entity_poly.pdbx_seq_one_letter_code
_entity_poly.pdbx_strand_id
1 'polypeptide(L)'
;MVKILIGLIILSIMVFIHELGHFIAAKLCGVVVETFSIGWGPVLFKKKKGDTEYRISAIPMGGYCGMKGEKAFQQAIEENLAAIPKKEGELYGVHPFKRIIIAFAGPFANYISAVLALAIVSAIGSSYYTSSNKIAPVYYYNEADDSPAREADLRMG
;
A
#
# COMPACT_ATOMS: atom_id res chain seq x y z
N MET A 1 -7.71 -13.43 15.83
CA MET A 1 -6.67 -12.45 16.26
C MET A 1 -5.43 -12.47 15.35
N VAL A 2 -4.79 -13.62 15.08
CA VAL A 2 -3.58 -13.70 14.22
C VAL A 2 -3.79 -13.13 12.82
N LYS A 3 -4.91 -13.40 12.15
CA LYS A 3 -5.22 -12.86 10.81
C LYS A 3 -5.31 -11.33 10.78
N ILE A 4 -5.84 -10.71 11.84
CA ILE A 4 -5.92 -9.25 11.96
C ILE A 4 -4.51 -8.67 12.11
N LEU A 5 -3.67 -9.27 12.96
CA LEU A 5 -2.30 -8.83 13.15
C LEU A 5 -1.49 -8.90 11.85
N ILE A 6 -1.61 -10.01 11.12
CA ILE A 6 -0.96 -10.16 9.80
C ILE A 6 -1.46 -9.07 8.84
N GLY A 7 -2.78 -8.82 8.78
CA GLY A 7 -3.34 -7.75 7.94
C GLY A 7 -2.78 -6.37 8.28
N LEU A 8 -2.63 -6.05 9.56
CA LEU A 8 -2.05 -4.77 10.02
C LEU A 8 -0.57 -4.65 9.63
N ILE A 9 0.21 -5.74 9.72
CA ILE A 9 1.61 -5.74 9.29
C ILE A 9 1.72 -5.50 7.79
N ILE A 10 0.92 -6.20 6.98
CA ILE A 10 0.90 -6.03 5.52
C ILE A 10 0.52 -4.59 5.16
N LEU A 11 -0.53 -4.05 5.80
CA LEU A 11 -0.94 -2.66 5.60
C LEU A 11 0.20 -1.68 5.93
N SER A 12 0.90 -1.89 7.04
CA SER A 12 2.05 -1.05 7.45
C SER A 12 3.18 -1.08 6.41
N ILE A 13 3.49 -2.25 5.87
CA ILE A 13 4.49 -2.41 4.81
C ILE A 13 4.05 -1.67 3.54
N MET A 14 2.78 -1.80 3.14
CA MET A 14 2.25 -1.13 1.95
C MET A 14 2.30 0.40 2.09
N VAL A 15 1.94 0.94 3.26
CA VAL A 15 2.04 2.38 3.51
C VAL A 15 3.50 2.84 3.54
N PHE A 16 4.40 2.07 4.15
CA PHE A 16 5.83 2.37 4.13
C PHE A 16 6.38 2.47 2.69
N ILE A 17 6.04 1.52 1.82
CA ILE A 17 6.45 1.53 0.40
C ILE A 17 5.88 2.76 -0.32
N HIS A 18 4.63 3.13 -0.02
CA HIS A 18 3.99 4.32 -0.55
C HIS A 18 4.76 5.58 -0.19
N GLU A 19 5.03 5.79 1.11
CA GLU A 19 5.78 6.95 1.59
C GLU A 19 7.21 6.98 1.06
N LEU A 20 7.83 5.80 0.91
CA LEU A 20 9.16 5.67 0.31
C LEU A 20 9.17 6.13 -1.16
N GLY A 21 8.10 5.85 -1.91
CA GLY A 21 7.91 6.35 -3.26
C GLY A 21 7.94 7.88 -3.31
N HIS A 22 7.15 8.54 -2.46
CA HIS A 22 7.15 10.01 -2.34
C HIS A 22 8.51 10.56 -1.93
N PHE A 23 9.16 9.91 -0.96
CA PHE A 23 10.48 10.30 -0.45
C PHE A 23 11.53 10.30 -1.57
N ILE A 24 11.63 9.21 -2.33
CA ILE A 24 12.59 9.06 -3.42
C ILE A 24 12.32 10.11 -4.50
N ALA A 25 11.07 10.24 -4.94
CA ALA A 25 10.69 11.19 -5.97
C ALA A 25 10.95 12.64 -5.55
N ALA A 26 10.63 13.03 -4.29
CA ALA A 26 10.90 14.35 -3.77
C ALA A 26 12.40 14.68 -3.80
N LYS A 27 13.25 13.77 -3.33
CA LYS A 27 14.72 13.92 -3.39
C LYS A 27 15.24 14.07 -4.81
N LEU A 28 14.76 13.25 -5.75
CA LEU A 28 15.15 13.32 -7.16
C LEU A 28 14.67 14.61 -7.85
N CYS A 29 13.53 15.13 -7.44
CA CYS A 29 12.98 16.38 -7.95
C CYS A 29 13.60 17.64 -7.34
N GLY A 30 14.47 17.51 -6.32
CA GLY A 30 15.12 18.63 -5.64
C GLY A 30 14.28 19.27 -4.54
N VAL A 31 13.27 18.54 -4.03
CA VAL A 31 12.47 18.95 -2.88
C VAL A 31 13.10 18.42 -1.58
N VAL A 32 13.25 19.27 -0.59
CA VAL A 32 13.76 18.90 0.72
C VAL A 32 12.69 18.13 1.48
N VAL A 33 13.02 16.91 1.89
CA VAL A 33 12.19 16.14 2.82
C VAL A 33 12.67 16.41 4.23
N GLU A 34 11.84 17.08 5.03
CA GLU A 34 12.17 17.45 6.42
C GLU A 34 11.98 16.26 7.36
N THR A 35 10.93 15.45 7.12
CA THR A 35 10.61 14.33 7.99
C THR A 35 10.19 13.11 7.20
N PHE A 36 10.73 11.96 7.56
CA PHE A 36 10.30 10.66 7.06
C PHE A 36 9.99 9.75 8.25
N SER A 37 8.71 9.43 8.44
CA SER A 37 8.27 8.66 9.61
C SER A 37 7.65 7.33 9.22
N ILE A 38 8.04 6.29 9.95
CA ILE A 38 7.38 4.99 9.94
C ILE A 38 6.49 4.93 11.17
N GLY A 39 5.19 4.75 10.95
CA GLY A 39 4.19 4.78 12.01
C GLY A 39 3.71 6.17 12.38
N TRP A 40 2.74 6.21 13.29
CA TRP A 40 2.08 7.42 13.80
C TRP A 40 2.18 7.51 15.32
N GLY A 41 1.85 8.68 15.86
CA GLY A 41 1.81 8.92 17.30
C GLY A 41 3.17 9.32 17.91
N PRO A 42 3.39 8.98 19.19
CA PRO A 42 4.62 9.36 19.89
C PRO A 42 5.87 8.79 19.22
N VAL A 43 6.88 9.61 19.04
CA VAL A 43 8.16 9.21 18.43
C VAL A 43 8.96 8.40 19.43
N LEU A 44 9.25 7.14 19.09
CA LEU A 44 10.06 6.24 19.90
C LEU A 44 11.56 6.42 19.61
N PHE A 45 11.88 6.58 18.33
CA PHE A 45 13.25 6.76 17.87
C PHE A 45 13.31 7.81 16.77
N LYS A 46 14.31 8.69 16.83
CA LYS A 46 14.58 9.68 15.77
C LYS A 46 16.06 9.83 15.50
N LYS A 47 16.41 10.02 14.25
CA LYS A 47 17.77 10.28 13.80
C LYS A 47 17.76 11.26 12.64
N LYS A 48 18.49 12.36 12.76
CA LYS A 48 18.66 13.33 11.68
C LYS A 48 19.87 12.94 10.82
N LYS A 49 19.66 12.93 9.50
CA LYS A 49 20.73 12.73 8.51
C LYS A 49 20.54 13.74 7.37
N GLY A 50 21.45 14.70 7.24
CA GLY A 50 21.29 15.83 6.35
C GLY A 50 20.08 16.67 6.73
N ASP A 51 19.23 16.99 5.78
CA ASP A 51 18.02 17.79 5.98
C ASP A 51 16.84 16.97 6.48
N THR A 52 16.93 15.63 6.47
CA THR A 52 15.83 14.73 6.81
C THR A 52 15.96 14.18 8.23
N GLU A 53 14.90 14.30 9.03
CA GLU A 53 14.73 13.59 10.28
C GLU A 53 13.95 12.29 10.05
N TYR A 54 14.58 11.16 10.24
CA TYR A 54 13.98 9.83 10.19
C TYR A 54 13.37 9.48 11.54
N ARG A 55 12.13 9.04 11.56
CA ARG A 55 11.38 8.74 12.78
C ARG A 55 10.78 7.33 12.75
N ILE A 56 10.72 6.71 13.91
CA ILE A 56 9.94 5.50 14.16
C ILE A 56 8.98 5.84 15.29
N SER A 57 7.69 5.68 15.04
CA SER A 57 6.61 6.03 15.96
C SER A 57 5.95 4.80 16.57
N ALA A 58 5.23 4.99 17.69
CA ALA A 58 4.72 3.89 18.51
C ALA A 58 3.62 3.06 17.85
N ILE A 59 2.81 3.65 16.96
CA ILE A 59 1.71 2.97 16.30
C ILE A 59 2.21 2.54 14.92
N PRO A 60 2.45 1.24 14.67
CA PRO A 60 3.01 0.76 13.41
C PRO A 60 1.95 0.69 12.29
N MET A 61 1.12 1.68 12.21
CA MET A 61 0.11 1.84 11.16
C MET A 61 0.35 3.14 10.41
N GLY A 62 0.76 3.02 9.15
CA GLY A 62 1.00 4.21 8.34
C GLY A 62 2.42 4.75 8.44
N GLY A 63 2.56 5.98 8.02
CA GLY A 63 3.78 6.76 7.98
C GLY A 63 3.48 8.13 7.39
N TYR A 64 4.50 8.95 7.23
CA TYR A 64 4.38 10.19 6.47
C TYR A 64 5.74 10.68 5.97
N CYS A 65 5.69 11.36 4.82
CA CYS A 65 6.81 12.01 4.18
C CYS A 65 6.55 13.53 4.16
N GLY A 66 7.02 14.25 5.18
CA GLY A 66 6.85 15.71 5.30
C GLY A 66 7.84 16.45 4.40
N MET A 67 7.31 17.16 3.40
CA MET A 67 8.10 17.93 2.45
C MET A 67 8.12 19.41 2.83
N LYS A 68 9.27 20.03 2.63
CA LYS A 68 9.41 21.47 2.89
C LYS A 68 8.45 22.26 2.01
N GLY A 69 7.75 23.24 2.62
CA GLY A 69 6.77 24.08 1.93
C GLY A 69 5.44 23.39 1.61
N GLU A 70 5.17 22.20 2.13
CA GLU A 70 3.90 21.48 1.91
C GLU A 70 2.68 22.30 2.35
N LYS A 71 2.81 23.05 3.45
CA LYS A 71 1.73 23.90 3.98
C LYS A 71 1.63 25.26 3.30
N ALA A 72 2.54 25.59 2.39
CA ALA A 72 2.57 26.91 1.76
C ALA A 72 1.29 27.26 0.99
N PHE A 73 0.57 26.26 0.46
CA PHE A 73 -0.72 26.46 -0.18
C PHE A 73 -1.80 26.91 0.81
N GLN A 74 -1.89 26.24 1.96
CA GLN A 74 -2.84 26.61 3.01
C GLN A 74 -2.55 28.00 3.58
N GLN A 75 -1.26 28.26 3.85
CA GLN A 75 -0.82 29.59 4.32
C GLN A 75 -1.14 30.68 3.32
N ALA A 76 -0.95 30.44 2.02
CA ALA A 76 -1.27 31.42 0.99
C ALA A 76 -2.78 31.74 0.93
N ILE A 77 -3.66 30.75 1.19
CA ILE A 77 -5.10 30.98 1.29
C ILE A 77 -5.45 31.79 2.54
N GLU A 78 -4.89 31.41 3.70
CA GLU A 78 -5.15 32.09 5.00
C GLU A 78 -4.70 33.55 4.96
N GLU A 79 -3.57 33.83 4.31
CA GLU A 79 -2.98 35.17 4.16
C GLU A 79 -3.53 35.94 2.96
N ASN A 80 -4.49 35.39 2.21
CA ASN A 80 -5.06 35.98 0.97
C ASN A 80 -3.98 36.40 -0.05
N LEU A 81 -2.93 35.61 -0.20
CA LEU A 81 -1.86 35.89 -1.14
C LEU A 81 -2.32 35.60 -2.57
N ALA A 82 -1.97 36.49 -3.52
CA ALA A 82 -2.28 36.30 -4.94
C ALA A 82 -1.54 35.12 -5.58
N ALA A 83 -0.43 34.64 -4.97
CA ALA A 83 0.33 33.50 -5.44
C ALA A 83 1.13 32.86 -4.30
N ILE A 84 1.43 31.58 -4.42
CA ILE A 84 2.28 30.86 -3.46
C ILE A 84 3.73 31.29 -3.68
N PRO A 85 4.44 31.77 -2.63
CA PRO A 85 5.86 32.12 -2.73
C PRO A 85 6.68 30.92 -3.17
N LYS A 86 7.47 31.08 -4.23
CA LYS A 86 8.38 30.04 -4.73
C LYS A 86 9.74 30.16 -4.05
N LYS A 87 10.09 29.18 -3.22
CA LYS A 87 11.40 29.09 -2.58
C LYS A 87 12.12 27.83 -3.02
N GLU A 88 13.43 27.93 -3.17
CA GLU A 88 14.26 26.80 -3.54
C GLU A 88 14.20 25.66 -2.49
N GLY A 89 14.12 24.41 -2.96
CA GLY A 89 13.99 23.25 -2.09
C GLY A 89 12.58 23.01 -1.53
N GLU A 90 11.61 23.89 -1.76
CA GLU A 90 10.22 23.72 -1.33
C GLU A 90 9.37 23.05 -2.42
N LEU A 91 8.32 22.32 -1.99
CA LEU A 91 7.42 21.61 -2.89
C LEU A 91 6.77 22.52 -3.95
N TYR A 92 6.39 23.73 -3.55
CA TYR A 92 5.81 24.72 -4.48
C TYR A 92 6.88 25.55 -5.21
N GLY A 93 8.15 25.41 -4.85
CA GLY A 93 9.28 26.02 -5.54
C GLY A 93 9.66 25.31 -6.86
N VAL A 94 9.36 24.01 -6.97
CA VAL A 94 9.67 23.21 -8.14
C VAL A 94 8.59 23.33 -9.24
N HIS A 95 8.96 22.98 -10.47
CA HIS A 95 8.03 23.00 -11.60
C HIS A 95 6.79 22.10 -11.35
N PRO A 96 5.58 22.50 -11.76
CA PRO A 96 4.34 21.74 -11.55
C PRO A 96 4.42 20.27 -11.96
N PHE A 97 5.09 19.96 -13.06
CA PHE A 97 5.29 18.60 -13.54
C PHE A 97 6.05 17.71 -12.52
N LYS A 98 7.07 18.27 -11.85
CA LYS A 98 7.78 17.56 -10.77
C LYS A 98 6.87 17.24 -9.58
N ARG A 99 5.93 18.15 -9.25
CA ARG A 99 4.93 17.92 -8.20
C ARG A 99 3.99 16.77 -8.56
N ILE A 100 3.59 16.67 -9.84
CA ILE A 100 2.80 15.55 -10.34
C ILE A 100 3.58 14.23 -10.17
N ILE A 101 4.85 14.19 -10.57
CA ILE A 101 5.70 13.00 -10.39
C ILE A 101 5.77 12.61 -8.91
N ILE A 102 6.00 13.57 -8.02
CA ILE A 102 6.05 13.30 -6.57
C ILE A 102 4.71 12.74 -6.08
N ALA A 103 3.59 13.34 -6.49
CA ALA A 103 2.25 12.89 -6.09
C ALA A 103 1.93 11.46 -6.58
N PHE A 104 2.35 11.11 -7.80
CA PHE A 104 2.13 9.77 -8.35
C PHE A 104 3.12 8.71 -7.84
N ALA A 105 4.27 9.12 -7.30
CA ALA A 105 5.33 8.19 -6.91
C ALA A 105 4.91 7.21 -5.81
N GLY A 106 4.07 7.62 -4.86
CA GLY A 106 3.53 6.74 -3.83
C GLY A 106 2.66 5.61 -4.39
N PRO A 107 1.56 5.91 -5.09
CA PRO A 107 0.73 4.91 -5.78
C PRO A 107 1.54 4.02 -6.73
N PHE A 108 2.49 4.59 -7.45
CA PHE A 108 3.34 3.86 -8.39
C PHE A 108 4.26 2.85 -7.68
N ALA A 109 4.84 3.23 -6.53
CA ALA A 109 5.63 2.32 -5.71
C ALA A 109 4.80 1.13 -5.21
N ASN A 110 3.55 1.37 -4.80
CA ASN A 110 2.62 0.31 -4.42
C ASN A 110 2.28 -0.60 -5.61
N TYR A 111 2.06 -0.04 -6.79
CA TYR A 111 1.82 -0.83 -7.99
C TYR A 111 2.99 -1.76 -8.32
N ILE A 112 4.22 -1.24 -8.30
CA ILE A 112 5.44 -2.05 -8.53
C ILE A 112 5.55 -3.15 -7.47
N SER A 113 5.34 -2.83 -6.19
CA SER A 113 5.42 -3.81 -5.10
C SER A 113 4.37 -4.91 -5.24
N ALA A 114 3.15 -4.59 -5.70
CA ALA A 114 2.11 -5.57 -5.96
C ALA A 114 2.49 -6.52 -7.10
N VAL A 115 3.02 -5.99 -8.21
CA VAL A 115 3.52 -6.80 -9.34
C VAL A 115 4.63 -7.74 -8.89
N LEU A 116 5.60 -7.23 -8.11
CA LEU A 116 6.69 -8.05 -7.57
C LEU A 116 6.18 -9.14 -6.62
N ALA A 117 5.23 -8.81 -5.74
CA ALA A 117 4.63 -9.79 -4.84
C ALA A 117 3.90 -10.90 -5.61
N LEU A 118 3.12 -10.55 -6.63
CA LEU A 118 2.44 -11.52 -7.50
C LEU A 118 3.45 -12.39 -8.27
N ALA A 119 4.53 -11.81 -8.78
CA ALA A 119 5.59 -12.55 -9.46
C ALA A 119 6.26 -13.57 -8.51
N ILE A 120 6.55 -13.17 -7.27
CA ILE A 120 7.12 -14.05 -6.24
C ILE A 120 6.14 -15.19 -5.91
N VAL A 121 4.86 -14.89 -5.66
CA VAL A 121 3.85 -15.92 -5.38
C VAL A 121 3.69 -16.89 -6.55
N SER A 122 3.70 -16.38 -7.79
CA SER A 122 3.62 -17.23 -8.98
C SER A 122 4.85 -18.12 -9.15
N ALA A 123 6.05 -17.63 -8.80
CA ALA A 123 7.29 -18.40 -8.87
C ALA A 123 7.37 -19.50 -7.79
N ILE A 124 6.85 -19.24 -6.60
CA ILE A 124 6.81 -20.23 -5.49
C ILE A 124 5.72 -21.27 -5.76
N GLY A 125 4.65 -20.89 -6.48
CA GLY A 125 3.45 -21.68 -6.69
C GLY A 125 2.42 -21.47 -5.58
N SER A 126 1.16 -21.73 -5.92
CA SER A 126 0.05 -21.69 -4.97
C SER A 126 -0.82 -22.93 -5.13
N SER A 127 -1.20 -23.55 -4.03
CA SER A 127 -2.12 -24.67 -4.03
C SER A 127 -3.55 -24.15 -3.97
N TYR A 128 -4.35 -24.50 -4.96
CA TYR A 128 -5.78 -24.19 -4.97
C TYR A 128 -6.56 -25.47 -4.64
N TYR A 129 -7.43 -25.34 -3.66
CA TYR A 129 -8.45 -26.37 -3.44
C TYR A 129 -9.62 -26.08 -4.36
N THR A 130 -9.74 -26.86 -5.42
CA THR A 130 -10.93 -26.85 -6.26
C THR A 130 -11.83 -28.00 -5.86
N SER A 131 -13.13 -27.77 -5.79
CA SER A 131 -14.09 -28.87 -5.70
C SER A 131 -13.94 -29.71 -6.97
N SER A 132 -13.86 -31.02 -6.82
CA SER A 132 -13.89 -31.92 -7.97
C SER A 132 -15.20 -31.68 -8.73
N ASN A 133 -15.11 -31.57 -10.06
CA ASN A 133 -16.30 -31.62 -10.93
C ASN A 133 -16.86 -33.04 -11.11
N LYS A 134 -16.24 -34.01 -10.43
CA LYS A 134 -16.79 -35.37 -10.35
C LYS A 134 -17.87 -35.40 -9.27
N ILE A 135 -19.05 -35.81 -9.63
CA ILE A 135 -20.18 -35.99 -8.71
C ILE A 135 -20.28 -37.44 -8.29
N ALA A 136 -20.53 -37.66 -7.00
CA ALA A 136 -20.94 -38.99 -6.51
C ALA A 136 -22.40 -38.84 -6.03
N PRO A 137 -23.37 -39.43 -6.77
CA PRO A 137 -24.77 -39.38 -6.36
C PRO A 137 -24.97 -40.06 -5.01
N VAL A 138 -25.82 -39.50 -4.14
CA VAL A 138 -26.07 -39.97 -2.76
C VAL A 138 -26.50 -41.45 -2.73
N TYR A 139 -27.26 -41.91 -3.70
CA TYR A 139 -27.69 -43.30 -3.78
C TYR A 139 -26.53 -44.30 -3.89
N TYR A 140 -25.33 -43.86 -4.28
CA TYR A 140 -24.16 -44.73 -4.35
C TYR A 140 -23.66 -45.11 -2.93
N TYR A 141 -23.92 -44.25 -1.94
CA TYR A 141 -23.56 -44.48 -0.54
C TYR A 141 -24.74 -45.03 0.27
N ASN A 142 -25.96 -44.87 -0.22
CA ASN A 142 -27.17 -45.33 0.45
C ASN A 142 -28.15 -45.90 -0.58
N GLU A 143 -28.17 -47.24 -0.71
CA GLU A 143 -28.99 -47.93 -1.67
C GLU A 143 -30.52 -47.77 -1.46
N ALA A 144 -30.93 -47.33 -0.26
CA ALA A 144 -32.32 -47.08 0.08
C ALA A 144 -32.81 -45.68 -0.32
N ASP A 145 -31.93 -44.85 -0.87
CA ASP A 145 -32.26 -43.45 -1.17
C ASP A 145 -32.85 -43.34 -2.58
N ASP A 146 -34.13 -42.96 -2.64
CA ASP A 146 -34.88 -42.77 -3.87
C ASP A 146 -34.73 -41.30 -4.29
N SER A 147 -33.57 -40.97 -4.88
CA SER A 147 -33.19 -39.61 -5.24
C SER A 147 -33.42 -39.35 -6.74
N PRO A 148 -33.71 -38.08 -7.13
CA PRO A 148 -33.82 -37.69 -8.53
C PRO A 148 -32.57 -38.02 -9.37
N ALA A 149 -31.40 -38.11 -8.72
CA ALA A 149 -30.16 -38.50 -9.38
C ALA A 149 -30.16 -39.97 -9.83
N ARG A 150 -30.85 -40.85 -9.07
CA ARG A 150 -31.02 -42.25 -9.41
C ARG A 150 -32.02 -42.40 -10.58
N GLU A 151 -33.14 -41.67 -10.53
CA GLU A 151 -34.14 -41.63 -11.60
C GLU A 151 -33.53 -41.13 -12.93
N ALA A 152 -32.60 -40.18 -12.84
CA ALA A 152 -31.89 -39.61 -13.99
C ALA A 152 -30.69 -40.47 -14.48
N ASP A 153 -30.43 -41.64 -13.90
CA ASP A 153 -29.25 -42.52 -14.15
C ASP A 153 -27.91 -41.78 -14.16
N LEU A 154 -27.75 -40.84 -13.22
CA LEU A 154 -26.49 -40.07 -13.07
C LEU A 154 -25.42 -41.01 -12.50
N ARG A 155 -24.33 -41.19 -13.22
CA ARG A 155 -23.19 -42.05 -12.83
C ARG A 155 -22.03 -41.22 -12.34
N MET A 156 -21.19 -41.81 -11.50
CA MET A 156 -19.92 -41.22 -11.10
C MET A 156 -19.05 -41.01 -12.33
N GLY A 157 -18.57 -39.77 -12.50
CA GLY A 157 -17.69 -39.36 -13.60
C GLY A 157 -16.37 -38.78 -13.17
#